data_b89fda75417b7c80030b8875a7797e13
#
_entry.id   b89fda75417b7c80030b8875a7797e13
#
_cell.length_a   1.000
_cell.length_b   1.000
_cell.length_c   1.000
_cell.angle_alpha   90.00
_cell.angle_beta   90.00
_cell.angle_gamma   90.00
#
_symmetry.space_group_name_H-M   'P 1'
#
loop_
_entity.id
_entity.type
_entity.pdbx_description
1 polymer ?
#
loop_
_entity_poly.entity_id
_entity_poly.type
_entity_poly.pdbx_seq_one_letter_code
_entity_poly.pdbx_strand_id
1 'polypeptide(L)' 'MPIRQNKLKRLLSAGQTVFGSSVRLPEPGLVEALGYAGFDYVLIDGEHGSMGWADMERMILAAYAADTIPMVRVVKN' A
#
# COMPACT_ATOMS: atom_id res chain seq x y z
N MET A 1 -9.78 -20.52 4.89
CA MET A 1 -8.61 -19.64 4.78
C MET A 1 -8.68 -18.57 5.86
N PRO A 2 -7.65 -18.38 6.66
CA PRO A 2 -7.70 -17.36 7.69
C PRO A 2 -7.78 -15.96 7.10
N ILE A 3 -8.55 -15.09 7.75
CA ILE A 3 -8.64 -13.70 7.36
C ILE A 3 -7.33 -13.00 7.73
N ARG A 4 -6.74 -12.30 6.77
CA ARG A 4 -5.52 -11.55 7.01
C ARG A 4 -5.82 -10.39 7.95
N GLN A 5 -5.08 -10.28 9.04
CA GLN A 5 -5.22 -9.17 9.96
C GLN A 5 -4.65 -7.90 9.35
N ASN A 6 -5.31 -6.78 9.62
CA ASN A 6 -4.80 -5.48 9.19
C ASN A 6 -3.69 -5.05 10.17
N LYS A 7 -2.45 -5.17 9.69
CA LYS A 7 -1.27 -4.80 10.46
C LYS A 7 -1.30 -3.34 10.89
N LEU A 8 -1.77 -2.44 10.03
CA LEU A 8 -1.83 -1.01 10.33
C LEU A 8 -2.77 -0.73 11.50
N LYS A 9 -3.95 -1.32 11.47
CA LYS A 9 -4.92 -1.19 12.56
C LYS A 9 -4.33 -1.69 13.88
N ARG A 10 -3.63 -2.82 13.84
CA ARG A 10 -3.03 -3.41 15.03
C ARG A 10 -1.98 -2.49 15.63
N LEU A 11 -1.10 -1.93 14.79
CA LEU A 11 -0.05 -1.02 15.26
C LEU A 11 -0.62 0.26 15.84
N LEU A 12 -1.62 0.85 15.18
CA LEU A 12 -2.28 2.06 15.68
C LEU A 12 -3.02 1.82 16.98
N SER A 13 -3.69 0.68 17.11
CA SER A 13 -4.38 0.31 18.36
C SER A 13 -3.43 0.13 19.52
N ALA A 14 -2.19 -0.29 19.24
CA ALA A 14 -1.15 -0.43 20.25
C ALA A 14 -0.44 0.88 20.57
N GLY A 15 -0.88 2.00 19.98
CA GLY A 15 -0.28 3.31 20.23
C GLY A 15 1.06 3.51 19.54
N GLN A 16 1.38 2.68 18.54
CA GLN A 16 2.66 2.78 17.83
C GLN A 16 2.58 3.78 16.68
N THR A 17 3.70 4.46 16.43
CA THR A 17 3.84 5.33 15.26
C THR A 17 4.03 4.48 14.02
N VAL A 18 3.31 4.82 12.95
CA VAL A 18 3.44 4.13 11.67
C VAL A 18 3.96 5.09 10.60
N PHE A 19 4.71 4.54 9.65
CA PHE A 19 5.28 5.30 8.55
C PHE A 19 4.78 4.78 7.23
N GLY A 20 4.40 5.70 6.35
CA GLY A 20 3.92 5.33 5.02
C GLY A 20 4.48 6.26 3.96
N SER A 21 4.30 5.87 2.71
CA SER A 21 4.74 6.64 1.57
C SER A 21 3.65 6.64 0.49
N SER A 22 3.54 7.76 -0.21
CA SER A 22 2.64 7.87 -1.37
C SER A 22 3.36 7.38 -2.62
N VAL A 23 2.68 6.60 -3.44
CA VAL A 23 3.21 6.06 -4.70
C VAL A 23 2.30 6.48 -5.84
N ARG A 24 2.83 7.23 -6.79
CA ARG A 24 2.07 7.74 -7.95
C ARG A 24 2.45 7.07 -9.27
N LEU A 25 3.51 6.26 -9.26
CA LEU A 25 3.98 5.55 -10.45
C LEU A 25 3.48 4.12 -10.41
N PRO A 26 3.04 3.56 -11.56
CA PRO A 26 2.59 2.17 -11.62
C PRO A 26 3.78 1.20 -11.65
N GLU A 27 4.54 1.19 -10.57
CA GLU A 27 5.76 0.40 -10.43
C GLU A 27 5.68 -0.51 -9.22
N PRO A 28 5.24 -1.77 -9.40
CA PRO A 28 5.17 -2.72 -8.27
C PRO A 28 6.50 -2.91 -7.55
N GLY A 29 7.62 -2.85 -8.29
CA GLY A 29 8.94 -2.96 -7.67
C GLY A 29 9.23 -1.86 -6.67
N LEU A 30 8.71 -0.66 -6.90
CA LEU A 30 8.85 0.45 -5.95
C LEU A 30 8.09 0.14 -4.65
N VAL A 31 6.88 -0.41 -4.77
CA VAL A 31 6.09 -0.81 -3.60
C VAL A 31 6.81 -1.89 -2.80
N GLU A 32 7.38 -2.88 -3.48
CA GLU A 32 8.16 -3.92 -2.82
C GLU A 32 9.37 -3.32 -2.09
N ALA A 33 10.10 -2.42 -2.74
CA ALA A 33 11.25 -1.77 -2.13
C ALA A 33 10.86 -1.01 -0.86
N LEU A 34 9.74 -0.28 -0.90
CA LEU A 34 9.24 0.44 0.26
C LEU A 34 8.86 -0.51 1.40
N GLY A 35 8.20 -1.61 1.07
CA GLY A 35 7.84 -2.62 2.07
C GLY A 35 9.07 -3.23 2.72
N TYR A 36 10.06 -3.62 1.93
CA TYR A 36 11.31 -4.19 2.46
C TYR A 36 12.13 -3.17 3.24
N ALA A 37 11.99 -1.88 2.94
CA ALA A 37 12.65 -0.82 3.70
C ALA A 37 11.98 -0.57 5.06
N GLY A 38 10.81 -1.16 5.30
CA GLY A 38 10.15 -1.07 6.59
C GLY A 38 8.97 -0.12 6.66
N PHE A 39 8.50 0.39 5.53
CA PHE A 39 7.29 1.22 5.54
C PHE A 39 6.06 0.38 5.91
N ASP A 40 5.28 0.89 6.84
CA ASP A 40 4.11 0.16 7.35
C ASP A 40 2.96 0.16 6.36
N TYR A 41 2.84 1.23 5.57
CA TYR A 41 1.82 1.30 4.54
C TYR A 41 2.32 2.08 3.32
N VAL A 42 1.67 1.88 2.19
CA VAL A 42 1.86 2.66 0.97
C VAL A 42 0.50 3.18 0.51
N LEU A 43 0.45 4.45 0.14
CA LEU A 43 -0.74 5.05 -0.45
C LEU A 43 -0.59 5.04 -1.97
N ILE A 44 -1.34 4.16 -2.61
CA ILE A 44 -1.34 4.03 -4.07
C ILE A 44 -2.29 5.08 -4.62
N ASP A 45 -1.74 6.09 -5.27
CA ASP A 45 -2.52 7.23 -5.71
C ASP A 45 -3.00 7.06 -7.15
N GLY A 46 -4.24 6.61 -7.31
CA GLY A 46 -4.90 6.50 -8.61
C GLY A 46 -5.53 7.80 -9.07
N GLU A 47 -5.54 8.83 -8.21
CA GLU A 47 -6.14 10.12 -8.55
C GLU A 47 -5.16 11.05 -9.28
N HIS A 48 -3.91 11.09 -8.83
CA HIS A 48 -2.89 12.01 -9.34
C HIS A 48 -1.84 11.34 -10.21
N GLY A 49 -2.14 10.21 -10.76
CA GLY A 49 -1.22 9.49 -11.63
C GLY A 49 -1.95 8.94 -12.84
N SER A 50 -1.20 8.24 -13.68
CA SER A 50 -1.74 7.58 -14.88
C SER A 50 -2.02 6.10 -14.63
N MET A 51 -2.44 5.77 -13.41
CA MET A 51 -2.66 4.39 -13.00
C MET A 51 -4.08 3.93 -13.32
N GLY A 52 -4.19 2.81 -14.05
CA GLY A 52 -5.46 2.14 -14.26
C GLY A 52 -5.72 1.07 -13.20
N TRP A 53 -6.87 0.42 -13.31
CA TRP A 53 -7.27 -0.61 -12.34
C TRP A 53 -6.29 -1.80 -12.31
N ALA A 54 -5.78 -2.22 -13.48
CA ALA A 54 -4.82 -3.32 -13.55
C ALA A 54 -3.51 -2.96 -12.84
N ASP A 55 -3.07 -1.71 -12.97
CA ASP A 55 -1.88 -1.24 -12.28
C ASP A 55 -2.07 -1.25 -10.77
N MET A 56 -3.21 -0.75 -10.31
CA MET A 56 -3.53 -0.73 -8.88
C MET A 56 -3.58 -2.12 -8.29
N GLU A 57 -4.13 -3.08 -9.03
CA GLU A 57 -4.17 -4.47 -8.59
C GLU A 57 -2.77 -5.03 -8.38
N ARG A 58 -1.86 -4.80 -9.34
CA ARG A 58 -0.47 -5.25 -9.21
C ARG A 58 0.24 -4.59 -8.03
N MET A 59 -0.05 -3.31 -7.81
CA MET A 59 0.54 -2.57 -6.69
C MET A 59 0.08 -3.13 -5.35
N ILE A 60 -1.20 -3.47 -5.24
CA ILE A 60 -1.77 -4.07 -4.03
C ILE A 60 -1.11 -5.43 -3.75
N LEU A 61 -0.97 -6.26 -4.78
CA LEU A 61 -0.32 -7.57 -4.64
C LEU A 61 1.13 -7.43 -4.20
N ALA A 62 1.85 -6.47 -4.78
CA ALA A 62 3.24 -6.20 -4.39
C ALA A 62 3.35 -5.76 -2.92
N ALA A 63 2.39 -4.95 -2.46
CA ALA A 63 2.37 -4.51 -1.06
C ALA A 63 2.20 -5.69 -0.11
N TYR A 64 1.27 -6.58 -0.41
CA TYR A 64 1.07 -7.77 0.42
C TYR A 64 2.29 -8.69 0.42
N ALA A 65 2.95 -8.82 -0.72
CA ALA A 65 4.15 -9.65 -0.81
C ALA A 65 5.30 -9.10 0.03
N ALA A 66 5.38 -7.78 0.18
CA ALA A 66 6.44 -7.11 0.93
C ALA A 66 6.03 -6.73 2.37
N ASP A 67 4.88 -7.21 2.81
CA ASP A 67 4.34 -6.98 4.16
C ASP A 67 4.18 -5.49 4.50
N THR A 68 3.69 -4.71 3.52
CA THR A 68 3.25 -3.33 3.75
C THR A 68 1.77 -3.23 3.41
N ILE A 69 1.04 -2.35 4.07
CA ILE A 69 -0.40 -2.28 3.89
C ILE A 69 -0.73 -1.33 2.74
N PRO A 70 -1.44 -1.80 1.71
CA PRO A 70 -1.85 -0.93 0.62
C PRO A 70 -3.08 -0.11 1.01
N MET A 71 -3.02 1.18 0.75
CA MET A 71 -4.16 2.08 0.80
C MET A 71 -4.29 2.67 -0.60
N VAL A 72 -5.51 2.79 -1.10
CA VAL A 72 -5.73 3.24 -2.47
C VAL A 72 -6.59 4.50 -2.46
N ARG A 73 -6.13 5.52 -3.18
CA ARG A 73 -6.94 6.71 -3.44
C ARG A 73 -7.48 6.61 -4.86
N VAL A 74 -8.78 6.62 -5.00
CA VAL A 74 -9.44 6.47 -6.30
C VAL A 74 -10.04 7.79 -6.74
N VAL A 75 -10.24 7.91 -8.07
CA VAL A 75 -10.94 9.06 -8.63
C VAL A 75 -12.41 8.96 -8.25
N LYS A 76 -12.93 10.05 -7.71
CA LYS A 76 -14.33 10.14 -7.33
C LYS A 76 -15.10 10.85 -8.44
N ASN A 77 -16.07 10.17 -9.01
CA ASN A 77 -16.96 10.75 -10.01
C ASN A 77 -18.11 11.48 -9.34
#